data_1241e052fa589d37286f26bf463d4816
#
_entry.id   1241e052fa589d37286f26bf463d4816
#
_cell.length_a   1.000
_cell.length_b   1.000
_cell.length_c   1.000
_cell.angle_alpha   90.00
_cell.angle_beta   90.00
_cell.angle_gamma   90.00
#
_symmetry.space_group_name_H-M   'P 1'
#
loop_
_entity.id
_entity.type
_entity.pdbx_description
1 polymer ?
#
loop_
_entity_poly.entity_id
_entity_poly.type
_entity_poly.pdbx_seq_one_letter_code
_entity_poly.pdbx_strand_id
1 'polypeptide(L)'
;MRKLFFALLLLASGMTAGAQRNIQLHYDFGRNIYSDEEANRHKVELTLEQLNPDKWGCWFYFVDIDLSSHFVESAYTQIFREFNLAEHSPFAFHVEYNGGLNRNTSFQQAALAGFAYNGHSADFTKTWAVQLMYKHFFKSYQYTHSFASAELSVFWALNFAHRKCTFSGITELWRDEKPNGHGCLAILAEPQFWYNFTNHFSIGSEWEFSNNFIHNTNPESTQTFFWNPTLAVKWNF
;
A
#
# COMPACT_ATOMS: atom_id res chain seq x y z
N MET A 1 20.46 13.01 8.40
CA MET A 1 20.39 13.43 6.98
C MET A 1 21.24 12.56 6.03
N ARG A 2 22.55 12.38 6.25
CA ARG A 2 23.41 11.55 5.35
C ARG A 2 22.94 10.09 5.22
N LYS A 3 22.47 9.44 6.28
CA LYS A 3 22.05 8.01 6.25
C LYS A 3 20.74 7.78 5.47
N LEU A 4 19.80 8.73 5.52
CA LEU A 4 18.56 8.67 4.74
C LEU A 4 18.81 8.88 3.25
N PHE A 5 19.72 9.79 2.91
CA PHE A 5 20.15 10.04 1.54
C PHE A 5 20.85 8.82 0.92
N PHE A 6 21.63 8.07 1.70
CA PHE A 6 22.26 6.81 1.27
C PHE A 6 21.25 5.67 1.09
N ALA A 7 20.21 5.58 1.94
CA ALA A 7 19.16 4.58 1.78
C ALA A 7 18.31 4.83 0.52
N LEU A 8 17.98 6.09 0.24
CA LEU A 8 17.31 6.51 -1.02
C LEU A 8 18.18 6.25 -2.26
N LEU A 9 19.50 6.43 -2.17
CA LEU A 9 20.43 6.15 -3.28
C LEU A 9 20.61 4.63 -3.54
N LEU A 10 20.58 3.79 -2.51
CA LEU A 10 20.64 2.32 -2.66
C LEU A 10 19.38 1.75 -3.31
N LEU A 11 18.21 2.33 -3.05
CA LEU A 11 16.95 1.98 -3.73
C LEU A 11 16.98 2.35 -5.23
N ALA A 12 17.75 3.37 -5.62
CA ALA A 12 17.88 3.83 -7.00
C ALA A 12 18.81 2.99 -7.88
N SER A 13 19.66 2.11 -7.32
CA SER A 13 20.82 1.53 -8.04
C SER A 13 20.61 0.17 -8.72
N GLY A 14 19.45 -0.47 -8.60
CA GLY A 14 19.19 -1.78 -9.22
C GLY A 14 18.37 -1.67 -10.51
N MET A 15 18.94 -1.24 -11.64
CA MET A 15 18.20 -1.17 -12.91
C MET A 15 18.13 -2.55 -13.60
N THR A 16 16.98 -3.21 -13.53
CA THR A 16 16.60 -4.27 -14.48
C THR A 16 15.63 -3.67 -15.51
N ALA A 17 15.79 -4.03 -16.78
CA ALA A 17 14.86 -3.62 -17.82
C ALA A 17 13.46 -4.17 -17.50
N GLY A 18 12.48 -3.27 -17.25
CA GLY A 18 11.11 -3.62 -16.88
C GLY A 18 10.69 -3.29 -15.44
N ALA A 19 11.62 -2.89 -14.56
CA ALA A 19 11.26 -2.44 -13.22
C ALA A 19 10.50 -1.10 -13.28
N GLN A 20 9.33 -1.04 -12.65
CA GLN A 20 8.61 0.21 -12.42
C GLN A 20 8.93 0.69 -11.02
N ARG A 21 9.45 1.91 -10.92
CA ARG A 21 9.77 2.56 -9.65
C ARG A 21 9.23 3.96 -9.64
N ASN A 22 8.68 4.34 -8.53
CA ASN A 22 8.26 5.70 -8.33
C ASN A 22 8.45 6.17 -6.88
N ILE A 23 8.46 7.47 -6.74
CA ILE A 23 8.35 8.17 -5.47
C ILE A 23 7.17 9.11 -5.56
N GLN A 24 6.33 9.11 -4.54
CA GLN A 24 5.13 9.93 -4.46
C GLN A 24 5.18 10.79 -3.21
N LEU A 25 4.68 12.01 -3.31
CA LEU A 25 4.47 12.88 -2.17
C LEU A 25 3.01 13.28 -2.14
N HIS A 26 2.32 12.92 -1.05
CA HIS A 26 0.91 13.14 -0.83
C HIS A 26 0.68 14.22 0.23
N TYR A 27 -0.30 15.08 -0.01
CA TYR A 27 -0.92 15.89 1.03
C TYR A 27 -2.30 15.33 1.32
N ASP A 28 -2.49 14.84 2.53
CA ASP A 28 -3.69 14.16 3.00
C ASP A 28 -4.67 15.15 3.64
N PHE A 29 -5.94 15.08 3.24
CA PHE A 29 -7.02 15.92 3.74
C PHE A 29 -7.88 15.24 4.82
N GLY A 30 -7.65 13.97 5.15
CA GLY A 30 -8.45 13.19 6.09
C GLY A 30 -8.61 13.90 7.44
N ARG A 31 -7.51 14.31 8.05
CA ARG A 31 -7.54 15.09 9.30
C ARG A 31 -8.29 16.44 9.19
N ASN A 32 -8.40 17.01 7.99
CA ASN A 32 -9.18 18.23 7.80
C ASN A 32 -10.69 17.94 7.73
N ILE A 33 -11.04 16.73 7.28
CA ILE A 33 -12.44 16.26 7.17
C ILE A 33 -12.92 15.69 8.52
N TYR A 34 -12.06 14.92 9.19
CA TYR A 34 -12.35 14.18 10.43
C TYR A 34 -11.42 14.63 11.55
N SER A 35 -11.53 15.92 11.97
CA SER A 35 -10.59 16.55 12.90
C SER A 35 -10.49 15.87 14.27
N ASP A 36 -11.56 15.27 14.74
CA ASP A 36 -11.67 14.63 16.05
C ASP A 36 -11.42 13.13 15.98
N GLU A 37 -11.93 12.48 14.94
CA GLU A 37 -11.79 11.05 14.70
C GLU A 37 -10.36 10.68 14.24
N GLU A 38 -9.72 11.56 13.48
CA GLU A 38 -8.37 11.38 12.93
C GLU A 38 -7.39 12.46 13.42
N ALA A 39 -7.50 12.88 14.68
CA ALA A 39 -6.69 13.95 15.25
C ALA A 39 -5.17 13.71 15.13
N ASN A 40 -4.74 12.46 15.11
CA ASN A 40 -3.34 12.04 15.01
C ASN A 40 -2.88 11.72 13.58
N ARG A 41 -3.78 11.81 12.56
CA ARG A 41 -3.41 11.51 11.18
C ARG A 41 -2.42 12.53 10.64
N HIS A 42 -1.37 12.07 10.00
CA HIS A 42 -0.35 12.91 9.37
C HIS A 42 -0.87 13.47 8.05
N LYS A 43 -0.45 14.70 7.73
CA LYS A 43 -0.93 15.40 6.51
C LYS A 43 -0.01 15.22 5.32
N VAL A 44 1.20 14.76 5.54
CA VAL A 44 2.19 14.58 4.47
C VAL A 44 2.75 13.17 4.55
N GLU A 45 2.65 12.48 3.43
CA GLU A 45 3.16 11.13 3.27
C GLU A 45 4.08 11.05 2.06
N LEU A 46 5.16 10.32 2.22
CA LEU A 46 6.11 9.98 1.16
C LEU A 46 6.01 8.48 0.88
N THR A 47 5.55 8.10 -0.31
CA THR A 47 5.51 6.71 -0.76
C THR A 47 6.68 6.39 -1.68
N LEU A 48 7.34 5.29 -1.42
CA LEU A 48 8.35 4.66 -2.29
C LEU A 48 7.77 3.34 -2.79
N GLU A 49 7.64 3.17 -4.09
CA GLU A 49 7.04 1.97 -4.67
C GLU A 49 7.96 1.37 -5.74
N GLN A 50 8.03 0.05 -5.78
CA GLN A 50 8.70 -0.68 -6.86
C GLN A 50 7.99 -1.98 -7.18
N LEU A 51 7.73 -2.19 -8.48
CA LEU A 51 7.39 -3.48 -9.07
C LEU A 51 8.56 -3.94 -9.96
N ASN A 52 9.07 -5.14 -9.73
CA ASN A 52 10.19 -5.70 -10.48
C ASN A 52 9.86 -7.11 -10.95
N PRO A 53 9.38 -7.28 -12.19
CA PRO A 53 9.19 -8.60 -12.79
C PRO A 53 10.52 -9.25 -13.12
N ASP A 54 10.57 -10.58 -13.00
CA ASP A 54 11.70 -11.41 -13.41
C ASP A 54 11.23 -12.73 -14.04
N LYS A 55 12.15 -13.60 -14.40
CA LYS A 55 11.83 -14.90 -15.03
C LYS A 55 11.03 -15.87 -14.14
N TRP A 56 10.98 -15.64 -12.84
CA TRP A 56 10.30 -16.49 -11.88
C TRP A 56 8.93 -15.96 -11.47
N GLY A 57 8.66 -14.64 -11.71
CA GLY A 57 7.46 -13.95 -11.28
C GLY A 57 7.73 -12.45 -11.07
N CYS A 58 7.39 -11.91 -9.90
CA CYS A 58 7.69 -10.52 -9.60
C CYS A 58 7.98 -10.28 -8.12
N TRP A 59 8.76 -9.23 -7.85
CA TRP A 59 8.87 -8.57 -6.56
C TRP A 59 8.07 -7.29 -6.58
N PHE A 60 7.37 -7.03 -5.50
CA PHE A 60 6.77 -5.73 -5.26
C PHE A 60 7.06 -5.30 -3.83
N TYR A 61 7.23 -4.02 -3.64
CA TYR A 61 7.17 -3.40 -2.33
C TYR A 61 6.73 -1.95 -2.45
N PHE A 62 6.11 -1.47 -1.39
CA PHE A 62 6.01 -0.05 -1.11
C PHE A 62 6.40 0.24 0.33
N VAL A 63 6.76 1.49 0.58
CA VAL A 63 7.03 2.03 1.90
C VAL A 63 6.37 3.38 1.97
N ASP A 64 5.40 3.51 2.89
CA ASP A 64 4.74 4.77 3.21
C ASP A 64 5.39 5.37 4.45
N ILE A 65 5.77 6.62 4.35
CA ILE A 65 6.51 7.35 5.38
C ILE A 65 5.72 8.59 5.74
N ASP A 66 5.11 8.59 6.92
CA ASP A 66 4.45 9.76 7.47
C ASP A 66 5.46 10.81 7.91
N LEU A 67 5.24 12.04 7.49
CA LEU A 67 6.09 13.17 7.77
C LEU A 67 5.38 14.21 8.64
N SER A 68 6.13 14.78 9.58
CA SER A 68 5.71 15.91 10.41
C SER A 68 6.81 16.95 10.55
N SER A 69 6.60 17.92 11.42
CA SER A 69 7.63 18.90 11.80
C SER A 69 8.89 18.25 12.40
N HIS A 70 8.81 17.01 12.91
CA HIS A 70 9.92 16.23 13.45
C HIS A 70 10.53 15.27 12.43
N PHE A 71 10.13 15.34 11.17
CA PHE A 71 10.58 14.59 10.02
C PHE A 71 9.81 13.27 9.84
N VAL A 72 10.30 12.14 10.30
CA VAL A 72 9.66 10.82 10.15
C VAL A 72 8.91 10.49 11.43
N GLU A 73 7.61 10.25 11.32
CA GLU A 73 6.74 9.84 12.42
C GLU A 73 6.45 8.35 12.39
N SER A 74 6.23 7.80 11.20
CA SER A 74 6.03 6.38 10.98
C SER A 74 6.55 5.95 9.62
N ALA A 75 6.76 4.65 9.48
CA ALA A 75 7.01 4.01 8.20
C ALA A 75 6.30 2.65 8.19
N TYR A 76 5.49 2.42 7.18
CA TYR A 76 4.80 1.15 6.94
C TYR A 76 5.28 0.56 5.62
N THR A 77 5.32 -0.75 5.50
CA THR A 77 5.70 -1.44 4.27
C THR A 77 4.90 -2.70 4.05
N GLN A 78 4.60 -2.94 2.79
CA GLN A 78 4.27 -4.27 2.27
C GLN A 78 5.36 -4.67 1.30
N ILE A 79 5.80 -5.92 1.40
CA ILE A 79 6.75 -6.51 0.48
C ILE A 79 6.29 -7.91 0.12
N PHE A 80 6.14 -8.19 -1.17
CA PHE A 80 5.78 -9.53 -1.61
C PHE A 80 6.66 -10.07 -2.71
N ARG A 81 6.64 -11.39 -2.82
CA ARG A 81 7.21 -12.18 -3.91
C ARG A 81 6.14 -13.10 -4.48
N GLU A 82 5.96 -13.04 -5.80
CA GLU A 82 5.20 -14.02 -6.55
C GLU A 82 6.11 -14.95 -7.33
N PHE A 83 5.74 -16.23 -7.38
CA PHE A 83 6.39 -17.28 -8.15
C PHE A 83 5.39 -17.86 -9.14
N ASN A 84 5.62 -17.69 -10.44
CA ASN A 84 4.77 -18.25 -11.49
C ASN A 84 4.70 -19.77 -11.34
N LEU A 85 3.48 -20.35 -11.37
CA LEU A 85 3.30 -21.80 -11.24
C LEU A 85 3.77 -22.57 -12.47
N ALA A 86 3.75 -21.92 -13.64
CA ALA A 86 4.31 -22.44 -14.89
C ALA A 86 4.69 -21.27 -15.81
N GLU A 87 5.45 -21.55 -16.86
CA GLU A 87 5.78 -20.58 -17.90
C GLU A 87 4.48 -20.07 -18.56
N HIS A 88 4.34 -18.75 -18.65
CA HIS A 88 3.15 -18.05 -19.17
C HIS A 88 1.84 -18.32 -18.38
N SER A 89 1.91 -18.93 -17.19
CA SER A 89 0.74 -19.11 -16.35
C SER A 89 0.29 -17.75 -15.76
N PRO A 90 -1.02 -17.44 -15.75
CA PRO A 90 -1.53 -16.30 -15.01
C PRO A 90 -1.55 -16.54 -13.48
N PHE A 91 -1.33 -17.78 -13.04
CA PHE A 91 -1.34 -18.15 -11.64
C PHE A 91 0.07 -18.14 -11.06
N ALA A 92 0.19 -17.57 -9.86
CA ALA A 92 1.42 -17.54 -9.09
C ALA A 92 1.18 -17.97 -7.64
N PHE A 93 2.21 -18.51 -7.00
CA PHE A 93 2.26 -18.64 -5.55
C PHE A 93 2.78 -17.32 -4.98
N HIS A 94 2.09 -16.80 -3.97
CA HIS A 94 2.34 -15.49 -3.36
C HIS A 94 2.80 -15.66 -1.91
N VAL A 95 3.83 -14.90 -1.53
CA VAL A 95 4.28 -14.72 -0.15
C VAL A 95 4.51 -13.24 0.12
N GLU A 96 4.07 -12.78 1.30
CA GLU A 96 4.10 -11.36 1.64
C GLU A 96 4.40 -11.15 3.12
N TYR A 97 4.98 -9.99 3.43
CA TYR A 97 5.15 -9.45 4.76
C TYR A 97 4.64 -8.02 4.80
N ASN A 98 3.85 -7.72 5.85
CA ASN A 98 3.32 -6.41 6.16
C ASN A 98 3.77 -5.98 7.52
N GLY A 99 4.19 -4.72 7.67
CA GLY A 99 4.59 -4.20 8.96
C GLY A 99 5.22 -2.83 8.89
N GLY A 100 5.55 -2.29 10.05
CA GLY A 100 6.16 -0.98 10.14
C GLY A 100 6.39 -0.54 11.57
N LEU A 101 6.90 0.68 11.69
CA LEU A 101 7.23 1.32 12.95
C LEU A 101 6.66 2.72 12.99
N ASN A 102 6.22 3.15 14.14
CA ASN A 102 5.99 4.54 14.47
C ASN A 102 6.93 4.97 15.61
N ARG A 103 6.86 6.23 16.02
CA ARG A 103 7.79 6.78 17.05
C ARG A 103 7.77 6.00 18.38
N ASN A 104 6.67 5.39 18.72
CA ASN A 104 6.47 4.83 20.07
C ASN A 104 6.35 3.30 20.05
N THR A 105 5.98 2.70 18.91
CA THR A 105 5.67 1.28 18.82
C THR A 105 5.81 0.78 17.37
N SER A 106 5.49 -0.49 17.14
CA SER A 106 5.34 -1.07 15.81
C SER A 106 3.87 -1.15 15.42
N PHE A 107 3.59 -1.04 14.11
CA PHE A 107 2.33 -1.52 13.56
C PHE A 107 2.21 -3.03 13.77
N GLN A 108 0.98 -3.55 13.74
CA GLN A 108 0.78 -4.98 13.80
C GLN A 108 1.36 -5.61 12.53
N GLN A 109 2.30 -6.53 12.73
CA GLN A 109 2.99 -7.19 11.64
C GLN A 109 2.21 -8.43 11.20
N ALA A 110 2.26 -8.74 9.91
CA ALA A 110 1.63 -9.94 9.37
C ALA A 110 2.53 -10.61 8.32
N ALA A 111 2.40 -11.92 8.21
CA ALA A 111 2.92 -12.71 7.10
C ALA A 111 1.74 -13.32 6.35
N LEU A 112 1.80 -13.29 5.02
CA LEU A 112 0.77 -13.81 4.15
C LEU A 112 1.35 -14.84 3.19
N ALA A 113 0.54 -15.85 2.86
CA ALA A 113 0.87 -16.79 1.81
C ALA A 113 -0.41 -17.29 1.13
N GLY A 114 -0.36 -17.43 -0.19
CA GLY A 114 -1.53 -17.83 -0.96
C GLY A 114 -1.27 -17.90 -2.44
N PHE A 115 -2.29 -17.58 -3.21
CA PHE A 115 -2.23 -17.63 -4.67
C PHE A 115 -2.70 -16.31 -5.27
N ALA A 116 -2.06 -15.96 -6.38
CA ALA A 116 -2.40 -14.81 -7.21
C ALA A 116 -2.86 -15.27 -8.59
N TYR A 117 -3.81 -14.53 -9.16
CA TYR A 117 -4.19 -14.57 -10.56
C TYR A 117 -3.84 -13.22 -11.19
N ASN A 118 -2.90 -13.21 -12.12
CA ASN A 118 -2.38 -12.03 -12.79
C ASN A 118 -2.94 -11.94 -14.22
N GLY A 119 -3.43 -10.79 -14.61
CA GLY A 119 -3.98 -10.58 -15.94
C GLY A 119 -3.55 -9.25 -16.55
N HIS A 120 -3.58 -9.20 -17.86
CA HIS A 120 -3.28 -7.98 -18.63
C HIS A 120 -3.97 -7.95 -19.98
N SER A 121 -4.17 -6.76 -20.54
CA SER A 121 -4.53 -6.59 -21.96
C SER A 121 -3.33 -6.88 -22.87
N ALA A 122 -3.58 -7.19 -24.14
CA ALA A 122 -2.53 -7.52 -25.11
C ALA A 122 -1.46 -6.42 -25.27
N ASP A 123 -1.85 -5.16 -25.07
CA ASP A 123 -0.99 -3.98 -25.17
C ASP A 123 -0.44 -3.50 -23.80
N PHE A 124 -0.70 -4.25 -22.72
CA PHE A 124 -0.33 -3.91 -21.36
C PHE A 124 -0.80 -2.52 -20.90
N THR A 125 -1.84 -1.98 -21.49
CA THR A 125 -2.47 -0.74 -20.99
C THR A 125 -3.35 -1.00 -19.79
N LYS A 126 -3.77 -2.25 -19.59
CA LYS A 126 -4.56 -2.70 -18.44
C LYS A 126 -3.87 -3.90 -17.81
N THR A 127 -3.60 -3.81 -16.52
CA THR A 127 -3.07 -4.91 -15.72
C THR A 127 -3.89 -5.04 -14.47
N TRP A 128 -4.05 -6.25 -13.96
CA TRP A 128 -4.75 -6.52 -12.70
C TRP A 128 -4.20 -7.78 -12.04
N ALA A 129 -4.34 -7.86 -10.75
CA ALA A 129 -4.07 -9.06 -9.97
C ALA A 129 -5.20 -9.27 -8.95
N VAL A 130 -5.54 -10.53 -8.71
CA VAL A 130 -6.45 -10.95 -7.62
C VAL A 130 -5.68 -11.96 -6.79
N GLN A 131 -5.58 -11.71 -5.48
CA GLN A 131 -4.81 -12.52 -4.56
C GLN A 131 -5.72 -13.02 -3.44
N LEU A 132 -5.65 -14.31 -3.13
CA LEU A 132 -6.33 -14.92 -2.00
C LEU A 132 -5.29 -15.56 -1.10
N MET A 133 -5.21 -15.10 0.14
CA MET A 133 -4.11 -15.40 1.04
C MET A 133 -4.60 -15.80 2.43
N TYR A 134 -3.89 -16.75 3.03
CA TYR A 134 -3.85 -16.91 4.47
C TYR A 134 -3.00 -15.76 5.03
N LYS A 135 -3.50 -15.07 6.07
CA LYS A 135 -2.82 -13.98 6.77
C LYS A 135 -2.63 -14.37 8.23
N HIS A 136 -1.40 -14.27 8.70
CA HIS A 136 -1.05 -14.50 10.09
C HIS A 136 -0.55 -13.22 10.73
N PHE A 137 -1.32 -12.70 11.67
CA PHE A 137 -0.94 -11.54 12.47
C PHE A 137 -0.05 -11.98 13.63
N PHE A 138 1.09 -11.34 13.79
CA PHE A 138 2.01 -11.58 14.91
C PHE A 138 1.60 -10.76 16.14
N LYS A 139 2.09 -11.19 17.30
CA LYS A 139 2.01 -10.38 18.52
C LYS A 139 2.67 -9.03 18.32
N SER A 140 2.07 -8.00 18.88
CA SER A 140 2.64 -6.66 18.92
C SER A 140 2.54 -6.10 20.34
N TYR A 141 3.06 -4.90 20.55
CA TYR A 141 2.90 -4.22 21.84
C TYR A 141 1.42 -3.97 22.18
N GLN A 142 0.63 -3.66 21.18
CA GLN A 142 -0.81 -3.37 21.34
C GLN A 142 -1.67 -4.65 21.35
N TYR A 143 -1.28 -5.68 20.60
CA TYR A 143 -2.00 -6.93 20.46
C TYR A 143 -1.20 -8.07 21.11
N THR A 144 -1.67 -8.57 22.23
CA THR A 144 -0.91 -9.52 23.08
C THR A 144 -0.91 -10.96 22.59
N HIS A 145 -1.70 -11.28 21.58
CA HIS A 145 -1.77 -12.60 20.94
C HIS A 145 -1.62 -12.51 19.42
N SER A 146 -1.23 -13.61 18.82
CA SER A 146 -1.24 -13.78 17.37
C SER A 146 -2.54 -14.44 16.95
N PHE A 147 -3.03 -14.12 15.73
CA PHE A 147 -4.24 -14.74 15.22
C PHE A 147 -4.15 -14.98 13.71
N ALA A 148 -4.99 -15.91 13.25
CA ALA A 148 -5.10 -16.29 11.85
C ALA A 148 -6.26 -15.54 11.18
N SER A 149 -6.04 -15.17 9.92
CA SER A 149 -7.00 -14.48 9.07
C SER A 149 -6.90 -15.00 7.63
N ALA A 150 -7.79 -14.50 6.79
CA ALA A 150 -7.68 -14.59 5.34
C ALA A 150 -7.80 -13.20 4.75
N GLU A 151 -7.14 -12.98 3.62
CA GLU A 151 -7.18 -11.72 2.89
C GLU A 151 -7.46 -11.97 1.42
N LEU A 152 -8.31 -11.11 0.87
CA LEU A 152 -8.55 -10.96 -0.57
C LEU A 152 -8.04 -9.58 -0.98
N SER A 153 -7.08 -9.55 -1.91
CA SER A 153 -6.54 -8.30 -2.46
C SER A 153 -6.75 -8.24 -3.96
N VAL A 154 -7.04 -7.05 -4.45
CA VAL A 154 -7.20 -6.75 -5.88
C VAL A 154 -6.36 -5.53 -6.22
N PHE A 155 -5.45 -5.69 -7.15
CA PHE A 155 -4.63 -4.62 -7.72
C PHE A 155 -5.07 -4.32 -9.15
N TRP A 156 -4.97 -3.08 -9.56
CA TRP A 156 -5.19 -2.70 -10.96
C TRP A 156 -4.35 -1.49 -11.37
N ALA A 157 -4.02 -1.45 -12.66
CA ALA A 157 -3.48 -0.27 -13.31
C ALA A 157 -4.03 -0.17 -14.74
N LEU A 158 -4.72 0.92 -15.02
CA LEU A 158 -5.39 1.20 -16.31
C LEU A 158 -4.81 2.49 -16.88
N ASN A 159 -4.09 2.37 -17.99
CA ASN A 159 -3.54 3.51 -18.72
C ASN A 159 -4.46 3.84 -19.90
N PHE A 160 -4.87 5.07 -20.04
CA PHE A 160 -5.76 5.55 -21.11
C PHE A 160 -5.36 6.93 -21.61
N ALA A 161 -6.10 7.48 -22.57
CA ALA A 161 -5.76 8.76 -23.23
C ALA A 161 -4.31 8.79 -23.73
N HIS A 162 -3.88 7.75 -24.47
CA HIS A 162 -2.50 7.57 -24.96
C HIS A 162 -1.46 7.58 -23.81
N ARG A 163 -1.78 6.92 -22.69
CA ARG A 163 -0.99 6.85 -21.45
C ARG A 163 -0.81 8.19 -20.71
N LYS A 164 -1.58 9.22 -21.10
CA LYS A 164 -1.61 10.50 -20.37
C LYS A 164 -2.36 10.41 -19.05
N CYS A 165 -3.23 9.42 -18.90
CA CYS A 165 -3.95 9.19 -17.67
C CYS A 165 -3.73 7.76 -17.19
N THR A 166 -3.56 7.61 -15.88
CA THR A 166 -3.50 6.31 -15.21
C THR A 166 -4.53 6.29 -14.10
N PHE A 167 -5.34 5.22 -14.05
CA PHE A 167 -6.18 4.87 -12.92
C PHE A 167 -5.66 3.57 -12.34
N SER A 168 -5.11 3.62 -11.15
CA SER A 168 -4.51 2.47 -10.48
C SER A 168 -4.99 2.37 -9.04
N GLY A 169 -4.68 1.29 -8.36
CA GLY A 169 -4.96 1.17 -6.95
C GLY A 169 -4.97 -0.26 -6.46
N ILE A 170 -5.30 -0.36 -5.19
CA ILE A 170 -5.46 -1.60 -4.44
C ILE A 170 -6.79 -1.61 -3.71
N THR A 171 -7.37 -2.78 -3.52
CA THR A 171 -8.43 -3.01 -2.54
C THR A 171 -8.12 -4.28 -1.78
N GLU A 172 -8.15 -4.19 -0.48
CA GLU A 172 -7.88 -5.29 0.45
C GLU A 172 -9.08 -5.50 1.37
N LEU A 173 -9.38 -6.77 1.62
CA LEU A 173 -10.47 -7.20 2.50
C LEU A 173 -9.97 -8.34 3.38
N TRP A 174 -9.98 -8.16 4.70
CA TRP A 174 -9.53 -9.20 5.63
C TRP A 174 -10.37 -9.24 6.91
N ARG A 175 -10.31 -10.37 7.61
CA ARG A 175 -10.79 -10.45 8.98
C ARG A 175 -9.74 -9.88 9.92
N ASP A 176 -10.11 -8.89 10.73
CA ASP A 176 -9.27 -8.30 11.76
C ASP A 176 -9.83 -8.58 13.16
N GLU A 177 -9.04 -8.29 14.18
CA GLU A 177 -9.45 -8.33 15.58
C GLU A 177 -9.22 -6.98 16.25
N LYS A 178 -10.29 -6.44 16.84
CA LYS A 178 -10.18 -5.23 17.66
C LYS A 178 -9.42 -5.53 18.96
N PRO A 179 -8.85 -4.52 19.67
CA PRO A 179 -8.14 -4.74 20.93
C PRO A 179 -8.95 -5.46 22.01
N ASN A 180 -10.29 -5.41 21.95
CA ASN A 180 -11.19 -6.15 22.84
C ASN A 180 -11.38 -7.63 22.47
N GLY A 181 -10.68 -8.14 21.44
CA GLY A 181 -10.77 -9.51 20.93
C GLY A 181 -11.96 -9.82 20.03
N HIS A 182 -12.83 -8.83 19.74
CA HIS A 182 -13.93 -9.03 18.82
C HIS A 182 -13.45 -8.95 17.36
N GLY A 183 -13.77 -9.98 16.58
CA GLY A 183 -13.50 -9.99 15.14
C GLY A 183 -14.31 -8.95 14.39
N CYS A 184 -13.70 -8.32 13.40
CA CYS A 184 -14.37 -7.43 12.45
C CYS A 184 -13.88 -7.71 11.04
N LEU A 185 -14.64 -7.24 10.05
CA LEU A 185 -14.21 -7.22 8.66
C LEU A 185 -13.59 -5.86 8.40
N ALA A 186 -12.30 -5.85 8.05
CA ALA A 186 -11.58 -4.66 7.64
C ALA A 186 -11.55 -4.56 6.12
N ILE A 187 -11.69 -3.36 5.61
CA ILE A 187 -11.61 -3.01 4.18
C ILE A 187 -10.70 -1.81 4.06
N LEU A 188 -9.79 -1.88 3.09
CA LEU A 188 -8.99 -0.76 2.62
C LEU A 188 -9.07 -0.72 1.09
N ALA A 189 -9.35 0.44 0.52
CA ALA A 189 -9.35 0.64 -0.93
C ALA A 189 -8.72 2.00 -1.25
N GLU A 190 -7.68 1.99 -2.07
CA GLU A 190 -6.85 3.15 -2.39
C GLU A 190 -6.78 3.36 -3.92
N PRO A 191 -7.91 3.74 -4.57
CA PRO A 191 -7.86 4.15 -5.96
C PRO A 191 -7.07 5.44 -6.13
N GLN A 192 -6.20 5.44 -7.13
CA GLN A 192 -5.35 6.56 -7.52
C GLN A 192 -5.69 7.01 -8.93
N PHE A 193 -5.74 8.31 -9.16
CA PHE A 193 -5.85 8.90 -10.48
C PHE A 193 -4.66 9.83 -10.75
N TRP A 194 -3.95 9.58 -11.86
CA TRP A 194 -2.75 10.31 -12.25
C TRP A 194 -2.89 10.92 -13.64
N TYR A 195 -2.50 12.18 -13.78
CA TYR A 195 -2.24 12.81 -15.08
C TYR A 195 -0.72 12.86 -15.31
N ASN A 196 -0.26 12.19 -16.36
CA ASN A 196 1.16 12.03 -16.70
C ASN A 196 1.58 13.16 -17.63
N PHE A 197 2.25 14.18 -17.11
CA PHE A 197 2.77 15.29 -17.91
C PHE A 197 3.93 14.84 -18.78
N THR A 198 4.78 14.00 -18.24
CA THR A 198 5.92 13.36 -18.91
C THR A 198 5.98 11.88 -18.51
N ASN A 199 6.94 11.14 -19.06
CA ASN A 199 7.19 9.76 -18.63
C ASN A 199 7.66 9.67 -17.16
N HIS A 200 8.18 10.77 -16.62
CA HIS A 200 8.73 10.82 -15.26
C HIS A 200 7.83 11.55 -14.27
N PHE A 201 7.08 12.57 -14.68
CA PHE A 201 6.35 13.44 -13.77
C PHE A 201 4.84 13.34 -13.96
N SER A 202 4.14 13.11 -12.86
CA SER A 202 2.68 13.04 -12.80
C SER A 202 2.15 13.86 -11.62
N ILE A 203 0.94 14.37 -11.76
CA ILE A 203 0.14 14.94 -10.66
C ILE A 203 -1.13 14.12 -10.55
N GLY A 204 -1.59 13.89 -9.33
CA GLY A 204 -2.74 13.04 -9.11
C GLY A 204 -3.32 13.16 -7.73
N SER A 205 -4.15 12.19 -7.41
CA SER A 205 -4.86 12.06 -6.14
C SER A 205 -5.02 10.58 -5.85
N GLU A 206 -4.89 10.23 -4.59
CA GLU A 206 -5.31 8.95 -4.02
C GLU A 206 -6.50 9.19 -3.11
N TRP A 207 -7.43 8.25 -3.09
CA TRP A 207 -8.60 8.29 -2.23
C TRP A 207 -8.62 7.03 -1.38
N GLU A 208 -8.16 7.14 -0.15
CA GLU A 208 -8.29 6.04 0.80
C GLU A 208 -9.75 5.95 1.25
N PHE A 209 -10.38 4.82 0.99
CA PHE A 209 -11.66 4.41 1.59
C PHE A 209 -11.37 3.25 2.53
N SER A 210 -11.70 3.41 3.79
CA SER A 210 -11.45 2.37 4.78
C SER A 210 -12.65 2.12 5.68
N ASN A 211 -12.79 0.88 6.15
CA ASN A 211 -13.75 0.53 7.20
C ASN A 211 -13.10 -0.43 8.19
N ASN A 212 -13.23 -0.14 9.48
CA ASN A 212 -12.57 -0.87 10.58
C ASN A 212 -11.03 -0.96 10.46
N PHE A 213 -10.40 -0.12 9.65
CA PHE A 213 -8.94 -0.07 9.46
C PHE A 213 -8.33 1.07 10.28
N ILE A 214 -8.84 2.29 10.13
CA ILE A 214 -8.35 3.47 10.84
C ILE A 214 -8.81 3.45 12.29
N HIS A 215 -7.87 3.77 13.19
CA HIS A 215 -8.18 3.95 14.59
C HIS A 215 -8.86 5.29 14.85
N ASN A 216 -10.15 5.25 15.15
CA ASN A 216 -10.91 6.43 15.53
C ASN A 216 -10.44 6.97 16.89
N THR A 217 -9.96 8.21 16.93
CA THR A 217 -9.43 8.86 18.15
C THR A 217 -10.50 9.55 18.97
N ASN A 218 -11.71 9.72 18.45
CA ASN A 218 -12.84 10.35 19.15
C ASN A 218 -13.62 9.29 19.97
N PRO A 219 -13.56 9.30 21.33
CA PRO A 219 -14.23 8.31 22.15
C PRO A 219 -15.76 8.41 22.11
N GLU A 220 -16.31 9.53 21.64
CA GLU A 220 -17.75 9.75 21.52
C GLU A 220 -18.31 9.31 20.16
N SER A 221 -17.43 9.03 19.18
CA SER A 221 -17.80 8.61 17.84
C SER A 221 -17.69 7.10 17.67
N THR A 222 -18.70 6.51 17.03
CA THR A 222 -18.68 5.09 16.65
C THR A 222 -18.33 4.88 15.17
N GLN A 223 -17.85 5.94 14.50
CA GLN A 223 -17.49 5.89 13.08
C GLN A 223 -16.36 4.91 12.85
N THR A 224 -16.54 4.07 11.83
CA THR A 224 -15.56 3.07 11.39
C THR A 224 -15.18 3.23 9.91
N PHE A 225 -15.99 3.96 9.16
CA PHE A 225 -15.74 4.24 7.75
C PHE A 225 -15.13 5.63 7.59
N PHE A 226 -14.04 5.71 6.82
CA PHE A 226 -13.34 6.96 6.51
C PHE A 226 -13.09 7.07 5.02
N TRP A 227 -13.04 8.30 4.53
CA TRP A 227 -12.64 8.67 3.20
C TRP A 227 -11.59 9.77 3.28
N ASN A 228 -10.35 9.44 2.95
CA ASN A 228 -9.19 10.31 3.06
C ASN A 228 -8.62 10.60 1.67
N PRO A 229 -9.07 11.67 1.01
CA PRO A 229 -8.52 12.06 -0.27
C PRO A 229 -7.18 12.78 -0.10
N THR A 230 -6.29 12.60 -1.07
CA THR A 230 -4.99 13.28 -1.13
C THR A 230 -4.86 14.12 -2.40
N LEU A 231 -3.92 15.05 -2.39
CA LEU A 231 -3.33 15.65 -3.59
C LEU A 231 -1.86 15.22 -3.65
N ALA A 232 -1.41 14.74 -4.80
CA ALA A 232 -0.11 14.10 -4.88
C ALA A 232 0.68 14.46 -6.14
N VAL A 233 2.00 14.38 -6.01
CA VAL A 233 2.94 14.40 -7.14
C VAL A 233 3.72 13.09 -7.15
N LYS A 234 4.04 12.59 -8.35
CA LYS A 234 4.77 11.34 -8.55
C LYS A 234 5.91 11.53 -9.53
N TRP A 235 7.05 10.95 -9.17
CA TRP A 235 8.20 10.83 -10.06
C TRP A 235 8.48 9.36 -10.35
N ASN A 236 8.47 9.01 -11.64
CA ASN A 236 8.83 7.69 -12.16
C ASN A 236 10.28 7.69 -12.65
N PHE A 237 11.04 6.64 -12.32
CA PHE A 237 12.45 6.49 -12.69
C PHE A 237 12.63 5.68 -13.98
#